data_810b35e32c559a9dac8e69acc9e0897f
#
_entry.id   810b35e32c559a9dac8e69acc9e0897f
#
_cell.length_a   1.000
_cell.length_b   1.000
_cell.length_c   1.000
_cell.angle_alpha   90.00
_cell.angle_beta   90.00
_cell.angle_gamma   90.00
#
_symmetry.space_group_name_H-M   'P 1'
#
loop_
_entity.id
_entity.type
_entity.pdbx_description
1 polymer ?
#
loop_
_entity_poly.entity_id
_entity_poly.type
_entity_poly.pdbx_seq_one_letter_code
_entity_poly.pdbx_strand_id
1 'polypeptide(L)'
;MALVNIHFLNLQNNYLFADIAKKVNAFRVMHPKADVISLGIGDVTQPLCPAVIEAMHKAVDEMATAEGFRGYGPEQGYDFLREAILKNDFAPRGVRLSMDEVFINDGAKSDTGNFQELLHWDNFIGVTDPIYPVYIDSNVMIGRCGTYRDGRWSNVRYMPTTAENGFVPELPKGRPVDVIYLCFPNNPTGTVISRQELRRWVNYALKNDALILFDAAYQAYIRDTDIPHSIYEIRGARRCAVEFRSFSKTAGFTGVRCGYTVVPKEVSVATFEGERISLNQLWLRRQTTKFNGTSYISQRAAEAIYSPEGKRQVQATIDYYMENAARMLSALRGLGFECYGGENAPYIWMRTPDGTTSWEFFEELLYGANVVCTPGVGFGPSGEGYVRFTAFGSHEQTAEALERIERWSGGKRRSGVGQKDAARSM
;
A
#
# COMPACT_ATOMS: atom_id res chain seq x y z
N MET A 1 9.33 13.20 36.73
CA MET A 1 9.99 12.34 35.72
C MET A 1 8.99 12.13 34.57
N ALA A 2 9.38 12.35 33.33
CA ALA A 2 8.52 12.06 32.19
C ALA A 2 8.38 10.52 32.03
N LEU A 3 7.19 10.07 31.67
CA LEU A 3 6.91 8.65 31.41
C LEU A 3 6.78 8.41 29.92
N VAL A 4 7.22 7.24 29.47
CA VAL A 4 7.10 6.80 28.07
C VAL A 4 5.67 6.29 27.82
N ASN A 5 5.17 6.47 26.59
CA ASN A 5 3.98 5.76 26.15
C ASN A 5 4.33 4.27 26.00
N ILE A 6 3.87 3.45 26.95
CA ILE A 6 4.21 2.02 27.02
C ILE A 6 3.75 1.21 25.80
N HIS A 7 2.76 1.69 25.05
CA HIS A 7 2.25 1.00 23.87
C HIS A 7 3.30 0.90 22.75
N PHE A 8 4.26 1.84 22.69
CA PHE A 8 5.39 1.76 21.75
C PHE A 8 6.33 0.59 22.06
N LEU A 9 6.39 0.14 23.32
CA LEU A 9 7.19 -1.01 23.73
C LEU A 9 6.56 -2.35 23.29
N ASN A 10 5.30 -2.32 22.88
CA ASN A 10 4.58 -3.50 22.38
C ASN A 10 4.80 -3.73 20.88
N LEU A 11 5.37 -2.76 20.16
CA LEU A 11 5.74 -2.97 18.75
C LEU A 11 6.71 -4.14 18.66
N GLN A 12 6.47 -5.02 17.69
CA GLN A 12 7.38 -6.13 17.44
C GLN A 12 8.74 -5.56 17.03
N ASN A 13 9.81 -6.08 17.61
CA ASN A 13 11.18 -5.57 17.45
C ASN A 13 11.68 -5.64 16.00
N ASN A 14 11.03 -6.42 15.17
CA ASN A 14 11.47 -6.71 13.81
C ASN A 14 10.46 -6.14 12.81
N TYR A 15 10.72 -4.90 12.35
CA TYR A 15 10.06 -4.40 11.15
C TYR A 15 10.58 -5.20 9.94
N LEU A 16 9.69 -5.92 9.24
CA LEU A 16 9.99 -6.82 8.12
C LEU A 16 11.11 -6.33 7.19
N PHE A 17 11.03 -5.08 6.75
CA PHE A 17 12.01 -4.53 5.82
C PHE A 17 13.41 -4.29 6.44
N ALA A 18 13.49 -4.11 7.75
CA ALA A 18 14.77 -4.02 8.47
C ALA A 18 15.46 -5.39 8.55
N ASP A 19 14.71 -6.47 8.78
CA ASP A 19 15.25 -7.82 8.79
C ASP A 19 15.74 -8.25 7.41
N ILE A 20 14.98 -7.94 6.35
CA ILE A 20 15.42 -8.15 4.96
C ILE A 20 16.73 -7.41 4.70
N ALA A 21 16.81 -6.12 5.04
CA ALA A 21 18.01 -5.32 4.86
C ALA A 21 19.22 -5.90 5.62
N LYS A 22 19.02 -6.35 6.87
CA LYS A 22 20.05 -7.00 7.68
C LYS A 22 20.58 -8.28 7.03
N LYS A 23 19.70 -9.17 6.54
CA LYS A 23 20.08 -10.41 5.87
C LYS A 23 20.81 -10.15 4.55
N VAL A 24 20.31 -9.21 3.73
CA VAL A 24 20.96 -8.81 2.47
C VAL A 24 22.34 -8.20 2.70
N ASN A 25 22.49 -7.34 3.72
CA ASN A 25 23.79 -6.77 4.08
C ASN A 25 24.76 -7.84 4.57
N ALA A 26 24.33 -8.78 5.41
CA ALA A 26 25.14 -9.91 5.83
C ALA A 26 25.62 -10.77 4.65
N PHE A 27 24.70 -11.04 3.68
CA PHE A 27 25.03 -11.74 2.46
C PHE A 27 26.10 -11.00 1.64
N ARG A 28 25.94 -9.68 1.43
CA ARG A 28 26.91 -8.85 0.68
C ARG A 28 28.30 -8.84 1.32
N VAL A 29 28.37 -8.86 2.65
CA VAL A 29 29.67 -8.95 3.37
C VAL A 29 30.35 -10.28 3.06
N MET A 30 29.61 -11.40 3.06
CA MET A 30 30.15 -12.73 2.76
C MET A 30 30.43 -12.93 1.27
N HIS A 31 29.70 -12.26 0.40
CA HIS A 31 29.76 -12.39 -1.06
C HIS A 31 29.97 -11.02 -1.74
N PRO A 32 31.14 -10.35 -1.55
CA PRO A 32 31.32 -8.95 -1.96
C PRO A 32 31.31 -8.74 -3.49
N LYS A 33 31.43 -9.83 -4.28
CA LYS A 33 31.32 -9.79 -5.75
C LYS A 33 29.92 -10.13 -6.27
N ALA A 34 29.00 -10.52 -5.40
CA ALA A 34 27.65 -10.86 -5.82
C ALA A 34 26.86 -9.59 -6.19
N ASP A 35 26.35 -9.57 -7.40
CA ASP A 35 25.40 -8.57 -7.87
C ASP A 35 23.99 -9.00 -7.45
N VAL A 36 23.43 -8.32 -6.44
CA VAL A 36 22.14 -8.64 -5.84
C VAL A 36 21.05 -7.75 -6.43
N ILE A 37 20.09 -8.35 -7.13
CA ILE A 37 18.92 -7.68 -7.68
C ILE A 37 17.76 -7.73 -6.66
N SER A 38 17.23 -6.57 -6.29
CA SER A 38 16.13 -6.49 -5.34
C SER A 38 14.79 -6.33 -6.05
N LEU A 39 13.95 -7.34 -5.98
CA LEU A 39 12.55 -7.31 -6.40
C LEU A 39 11.57 -7.35 -5.21
N GLY A 40 12.06 -7.10 -3.99
CA GLY A 40 11.25 -7.12 -2.77
C GLY A 40 10.79 -5.74 -2.30
N ILE A 41 11.57 -4.69 -2.55
CA ILE A 41 11.28 -3.34 -2.04
C ILE A 41 10.22 -2.67 -2.90
N GLY A 42 9.12 -2.24 -2.29
CA GLY A 42 8.04 -1.54 -2.97
C GLY A 42 8.33 -0.05 -3.20
N ASP A 43 9.56 0.30 -3.62
CA ASP A 43 9.92 1.67 -4.01
C ASP A 43 10.04 1.79 -5.53
N VAL A 44 9.61 2.93 -6.04
CA VAL A 44 9.67 3.24 -7.48
C VAL A 44 11.10 3.62 -7.87
N THR A 45 11.50 3.30 -9.10
CA THR A 45 12.87 3.47 -9.59
C THR A 45 13.00 4.41 -10.78
N GLN A 46 11.89 4.65 -11.50
CA GLN A 46 11.93 5.59 -12.61
C GLN A 46 12.05 7.03 -12.10
N PRO A 47 12.81 7.90 -12.79
CA PRO A 47 12.91 9.30 -12.45
C PRO A 47 11.55 10.00 -12.54
N LEU A 48 11.42 11.11 -11.84
CA LEU A 48 10.25 11.99 -11.98
C LEU A 48 10.09 12.43 -13.42
N CYS A 49 8.86 12.47 -13.90
CA CYS A 49 8.60 12.86 -15.28
C CYS A 49 8.93 14.35 -15.53
N PRO A 50 9.31 14.72 -16.77
CA PRO A 50 9.73 16.08 -17.12
C PRO A 50 8.74 17.17 -16.70
N ALA A 51 7.43 16.96 -16.88
CA ALA A 51 6.41 17.92 -16.48
C ALA A 51 6.42 18.22 -14.97
N VAL A 52 6.73 17.22 -14.14
CA VAL A 52 6.87 17.38 -12.69
C VAL A 52 8.11 18.19 -12.35
N ILE A 53 9.25 17.87 -12.97
CA ILE A 53 10.53 18.58 -12.76
C ILE A 53 10.40 20.05 -13.17
N GLU A 54 9.81 20.33 -14.34
CA GLU A 54 9.57 21.70 -14.80
C GLU A 54 8.69 22.50 -13.82
N ALA A 55 7.61 21.89 -13.35
CA ALA A 55 6.73 22.52 -12.36
C ALA A 55 7.44 22.81 -11.03
N MET A 56 8.34 21.92 -10.58
CA MET A 56 9.14 22.14 -9.38
C MET A 56 10.10 23.32 -9.55
N HIS A 57 10.82 23.40 -10.68
CA HIS A 57 11.72 24.52 -10.98
C HIS A 57 10.94 25.83 -11.01
N LYS A 58 9.82 25.88 -11.72
CA LYS A 58 8.96 27.06 -11.77
C LYS A 58 8.47 27.49 -10.40
N ALA A 59 8.05 26.54 -9.55
CA ALA A 59 7.60 26.84 -8.20
C ALA A 59 8.72 27.41 -7.31
N VAL A 60 9.97 26.96 -7.50
CA VAL A 60 11.15 27.51 -6.81
C VAL A 60 11.42 28.94 -7.30
N ASP A 61 11.44 29.17 -8.61
CA ASP A 61 11.67 30.49 -9.22
C ASP A 61 10.61 31.52 -8.80
N GLU A 62 9.33 31.10 -8.73
CA GLU A 62 8.24 31.95 -8.22
C GLU A 62 8.50 32.44 -6.80
N MET A 63 9.06 31.60 -5.93
CA MET A 63 9.34 31.93 -4.52
C MET A 63 10.52 32.89 -4.36
N ALA A 64 11.28 33.16 -5.41
CA ALA A 64 12.42 34.12 -5.39
C ALA A 64 11.96 35.58 -5.39
N THR A 65 10.69 35.87 -5.64
CA THR A 65 10.14 37.25 -5.69
C THR A 65 9.24 37.53 -4.49
N ALA A 66 9.08 38.79 -4.11
CA ALA A 66 8.20 39.19 -3.02
C ALA A 66 6.72 38.80 -3.29
N GLU A 67 6.28 38.95 -4.55
CA GLU A 67 4.91 38.63 -4.99
C GLU A 67 4.66 37.13 -5.05
N GLY A 68 5.68 36.35 -5.42
CA GLY A 68 5.62 34.90 -5.60
C GLY A 68 5.94 34.13 -4.33
N PHE A 69 6.52 34.75 -3.31
CA PHE A 69 6.86 34.07 -2.05
C PHE A 69 5.64 33.44 -1.39
N ARG A 70 5.79 32.20 -0.91
CA ARG A 70 4.76 31.44 -0.20
C ARG A 70 5.25 31.13 1.21
N GLY A 71 4.57 31.72 2.20
CA GLY A 71 4.72 31.36 3.61
C GLY A 71 3.94 30.08 3.94
N TYR A 72 3.41 30.00 5.16
CA TYR A 72 2.49 28.90 5.51
C TYR A 72 1.28 28.88 4.57
N GLY A 73 1.09 27.74 3.90
CA GLY A 73 -0.06 27.54 3.04
C GLY A 73 -1.33 27.17 3.82
N PRO A 74 -2.45 27.00 3.11
CA PRO A 74 -3.67 26.45 3.72
C PRO A 74 -3.40 25.02 4.25
N GLU A 75 -3.87 24.72 5.46
CA GLU A 75 -3.65 23.43 6.12
C GLU A 75 -4.26 22.25 5.35
N GLN A 76 -5.34 22.50 4.60
CA GLN A 76 -5.94 21.51 3.70
C GLN A 76 -5.21 21.35 2.37
N GLY A 77 -4.23 22.20 2.08
CA GLY A 77 -3.56 22.30 0.79
C GLY A 77 -4.15 23.38 -0.11
N TYR A 78 -3.39 23.74 -1.15
CA TYR A 78 -3.77 24.80 -2.09
C TYR A 78 -4.95 24.38 -2.98
N ASP A 79 -5.77 25.36 -3.32
CA ASP A 79 -6.98 25.17 -4.13
C ASP A 79 -6.67 24.59 -5.50
N PHE A 80 -5.59 25.04 -6.16
CA PHE A 80 -5.20 24.56 -7.48
C PHE A 80 -5.05 23.02 -7.53
N LEU A 81 -4.46 22.43 -6.49
CA LEU A 81 -4.27 20.97 -6.45
C LEU A 81 -5.57 20.26 -6.08
N ARG A 82 -6.34 20.77 -5.10
CA ARG A 82 -7.64 20.19 -4.71
C ARG A 82 -8.63 20.20 -5.87
N GLU A 83 -8.71 21.29 -6.62
CA GLU A 83 -9.52 21.39 -7.86
C GLU A 83 -9.06 20.39 -8.92
N ALA A 84 -7.74 20.29 -9.15
CA ALA A 84 -7.17 19.34 -10.10
C ALA A 84 -7.53 17.88 -9.73
N ILE A 85 -7.44 17.51 -8.45
CA ILE A 85 -7.83 16.20 -7.94
C ILE A 85 -9.33 15.95 -8.18
N LEU A 86 -10.20 16.85 -7.78
CA LEU A 86 -11.64 16.69 -7.98
C LEU A 86 -12.01 16.50 -9.43
N LYS A 87 -11.43 17.31 -10.32
CA LYS A 87 -11.66 17.30 -11.76
C LYS A 87 -11.17 16.03 -12.43
N ASN A 88 -10.04 15.48 -12.01
CA ASN A 88 -9.37 14.40 -12.73
C ASN A 88 -9.54 13.01 -12.09
N ASP A 89 -9.58 12.92 -10.78
CA ASP A 89 -9.64 11.61 -10.10
C ASP A 89 -11.08 11.18 -9.77
N PHE A 90 -11.99 12.13 -9.54
CA PHE A 90 -13.35 11.84 -9.09
C PHE A 90 -14.45 12.15 -10.11
N ALA A 91 -14.45 13.34 -10.71
CA ALA A 91 -15.52 13.75 -11.63
C ALA A 91 -15.71 12.79 -12.83
N PRO A 92 -14.65 12.27 -13.48
CA PRO A 92 -14.82 11.32 -14.61
C PRO A 92 -15.45 9.99 -14.19
N ARG A 93 -15.46 9.68 -12.87
CA ARG A 93 -16.06 8.47 -12.30
C ARG A 93 -17.46 8.69 -11.74
N GLY A 94 -18.04 9.88 -11.98
CA GLY A 94 -19.35 10.25 -11.45
C GLY A 94 -19.37 10.53 -9.95
N VAL A 95 -18.21 10.64 -9.31
CA VAL A 95 -18.09 10.96 -7.88
C VAL A 95 -18.06 12.46 -7.70
N ARG A 96 -18.98 12.97 -6.87
CA ARG A 96 -19.08 14.40 -6.53
C ARG A 96 -18.61 14.64 -5.11
N LEU A 97 -17.53 15.39 -4.97
CA LEU A 97 -16.94 15.83 -3.71
C LEU A 97 -16.79 17.36 -3.75
N SER A 98 -16.77 17.99 -2.58
CA SER A 98 -16.44 19.40 -2.42
C SER A 98 -14.96 19.59 -2.03
N MET A 99 -14.45 20.79 -2.26
CA MET A 99 -13.05 21.16 -1.98
C MET A 99 -12.64 20.90 -0.54
N ASP A 100 -13.51 21.15 0.40
CA ASP A 100 -13.31 21.00 1.84
C ASP A 100 -13.42 19.55 2.35
N GLU A 101 -13.63 18.59 1.44
CA GLU A 101 -13.54 17.14 1.72
C GLU A 101 -12.17 16.55 1.33
N VAL A 102 -11.32 17.32 0.63
CA VAL A 102 -9.98 16.91 0.17
C VAL A 102 -8.90 17.59 1.00
N PHE A 103 -8.02 16.80 1.59
CA PHE A 103 -6.92 17.24 2.43
C PHE A 103 -5.60 16.77 1.85
N ILE A 104 -4.75 17.70 1.41
CA ILE A 104 -3.42 17.39 0.87
C ILE A 104 -2.48 17.05 2.03
N ASN A 105 -1.67 16.00 1.84
CA ASN A 105 -0.74 15.50 2.85
C ASN A 105 0.64 15.17 2.26
N ASP A 106 1.56 14.72 3.09
CA ASP A 106 2.92 14.30 2.73
C ASP A 106 3.03 12.81 2.33
N GLY A 107 1.91 12.20 2.00
CA GLY A 107 1.78 10.80 1.59
C GLY A 107 0.81 10.01 2.46
N ALA A 108 0.13 9.03 1.88
CA ALA A 108 -0.94 8.26 2.56
C ALA A 108 -0.49 7.61 3.87
N LYS A 109 0.78 7.23 4.00
CA LYS A 109 1.32 6.54 5.18
C LYS A 109 1.17 7.38 6.46
N SER A 110 1.53 8.66 6.41
CA SER A 110 1.40 9.56 7.56
C SER A 110 -0.05 9.75 7.97
N ASP A 111 -0.94 9.95 6.99
CA ASP A 111 -2.35 10.17 7.30
C ASP A 111 -3.05 8.90 7.81
N THR A 112 -2.73 7.70 7.27
CA THR A 112 -3.28 6.45 7.82
C THR A 112 -2.89 6.23 9.28
N GLY A 113 -1.67 6.63 9.67
CA GLY A 113 -1.22 6.62 11.06
C GLY A 113 -1.86 7.71 11.90
N ASN A 114 -1.88 8.95 11.39
CA ASN A 114 -2.39 10.13 12.09
C ASN A 114 -3.91 10.08 12.31
N PHE A 115 -4.66 9.48 11.38
CA PHE A 115 -6.11 9.38 11.48
C PHE A 115 -6.58 8.62 12.73
N GLN A 116 -5.72 7.74 13.26
CA GLN A 116 -5.99 6.96 14.46
C GLN A 116 -6.20 7.83 15.72
N GLU A 117 -5.65 9.04 15.74
CA GLU A 117 -5.81 9.97 16.87
C GLU A 117 -7.26 10.45 17.05
N LEU A 118 -8.09 10.38 16.00
CA LEU A 118 -9.50 10.78 16.05
C LEU A 118 -10.42 9.69 16.59
N LEU A 119 -9.94 8.45 16.67
CA LEU A 119 -10.76 7.29 16.96
C LEU A 119 -10.47 6.78 18.37
N HIS A 120 -11.54 6.41 19.08
CA HIS A 120 -11.42 5.91 20.45
C HIS A 120 -10.52 4.66 20.52
N TRP A 121 -9.73 4.55 21.58
CA TRP A 121 -8.78 3.45 21.78
C TRP A 121 -9.45 2.08 21.99
N ASP A 122 -10.74 2.05 22.34
CA ASP A 122 -11.49 0.79 22.56
C ASP A 122 -12.18 0.24 21.30
N ASN A 123 -12.05 0.93 20.15
CA ASN A 123 -12.57 0.43 18.88
C ASN A 123 -11.95 -0.92 18.52
N PHE A 124 -12.81 -1.86 18.08
CA PHE A 124 -12.40 -3.15 17.57
C PHE A 124 -12.09 -3.03 16.08
N ILE A 125 -10.86 -3.32 15.68
CA ILE A 125 -10.42 -3.16 14.31
C ILE A 125 -10.48 -4.45 13.50
N GLY A 126 -10.85 -4.34 12.21
CA GLY A 126 -10.78 -5.40 11.23
C GLY A 126 -9.73 -5.10 10.17
N VAL A 127 -8.86 -6.05 9.93
CA VAL A 127 -7.79 -5.97 8.93
C VAL A 127 -7.81 -7.21 8.04
N THR A 128 -7.43 -7.06 6.76
CA THR A 128 -7.14 -8.23 5.93
C THR A 128 -5.89 -8.96 6.46
N ASP A 129 -5.73 -10.22 6.15
CA ASP A 129 -4.53 -10.99 6.46
C ASP A 129 -4.18 -11.87 5.24
N PRO A 130 -3.11 -11.59 4.49
CA PRO A 130 -2.04 -10.63 4.80
C PRO A 130 -2.44 -9.15 4.61
N ILE A 131 -1.65 -8.23 5.22
CA ILE A 131 -1.90 -6.79 5.21
C ILE A 131 -0.61 -5.98 5.26
N TYR A 132 -0.67 -4.71 4.85
CA TYR A 132 0.41 -3.76 5.06
C TYR A 132 0.59 -3.48 6.56
N PRO A 133 1.75 -3.79 7.17
CA PRO A 133 1.93 -3.82 8.64
C PRO A 133 1.61 -2.50 9.35
N VAL A 134 1.78 -1.36 8.66
CA VAL A 134 1.58 -0.02 9.23
C VAL A 134 0.17 0.19 9.81
N TYR A 135 -0.86 -0.48 9.28
CA TYR A 135 -2.21 -0.35 9.83
C TYR A 135 -2.33 -0.95 11.23
N ILE A 136 -1.68 -2.09 11.47
CA ILE A 136 -1.61 -2.69 12.80
C ILE A 136 -0.70 -1.87 13.71
N ASP A 137 0.52 -1.57 13.28
CA ASP A 137 1.52 -0.87 14.08
C ASP A 137 1.01 0.49 14.59
N SER A 138 0.34 1.26 13.74
CA SER A 138 -0.25 2.56 14.16
C SER A 138 -1.33 2.39 15.22
N ASN A 139 -2.11 1.30 15.18
CA ASN A 139 -3.10 0.98 16.21
C ASN A 139 -2.46 0.42 17.49
N VAL A 140 -1.33 -0.27 17.40
CA VAL A 140 -0.54 -0.69 18.58
C VAL A 140 0.01 0.53 19.30
N MET A 141 0.57 1.50 18.59
CA MET A 141 1.15 2.74 19.16
C MET A 141 0.18 3.52 20.04
N ILE A 142 -1.12 3.47 19.75
CA ILE A 142 -2.16 4.12 20.53
C ILE A 142 -2.87 3.19 21.52
N GLY A 143 -2.42 1.93 21.65
CA GLY A 143 -2.95 0.98 22.64
C GLY A 143 -4.23 0.24 22.25
N ARG A 144 -4.68 0.33 20.99
CA ARG A 144 -5.98 -0.25 20.55
C ARG A 144 -5.95 -1.76 20.37
N CYS A 145 -4.78 -2.36 20.10
CA CYS A 145 -4.71 -3.76 19.66
C CYS A 145 -4.81 -4.80 20.78
N GLY A 146 -4.77 -4.41 22.04
CA GLY A 146 -4.82 -5.34 23.17
C GLY A 146 -3.49 -6.08 23.39
N THR A 147 -3.54 -7.39 23.65
CA THR A 147 -2.36 -8.23 23.95
C THR A 147 -1.94 -9.02 22.73
N TYR A 148 -0.62 -9.12 22.49
CA TYR A 148 -0.05 -9.94 21.42
C TYR A 148 0.21 -11.36 21.91
N ARG A 149 -0.35 -12.36 21.22
CA ARG A 149 -0.13 -13.80 21.46
C ARG A 149 -0.20 -14.58 20.16
N ASP A 150 0.67 -15.54 19.96
CA ASP A 150 0.66 -16.48 18.83
C ASP A 150 0.56 -15.78 17.45
N GLY A 151 1.32 -14.70 17.26
CA GLY A 151 1.36 -13.94 16.02
C GLY A 151 0.17 -13.00 15.80
N ARG A 152 -0.74 -12.83 16.77
CA ARG A 152 -1.97 -12.03 16.64
C ARG A 152 -2.23 -11.14 17.84
N TRP A 153 -2.90 -10.02 17.58
CA TRP A 153 -3.40 -9.10 18.60
C TRP A 153 -4.84 -9.46 19.00
N SER A 154 -5.12 -9.45 20.30
CA SER A 154 -6.41 -9.89 20.85
C SER A 154 -7.59 -8.99 20.49
N ASN A 155 -7.36 -7.69 20.25
CA ASN A 155 -8.40 -6.72 19.88
C ASN A 155 -8.37 -6.37 18.38
N VAL A 156 -7.97 -7.34 17.54
CA VAL A 156 -7.90 -7.23 16.08
C VAL A 156 -8.63 -8.40 15.45
N ARG A 157 -9.56 -8.13 14.56
CA ARG A 157 -10.19 -9.11 13.68
C ARG A 157 -9.34 -9.28 12.43
N TYR A 158 -8.63 -10.38 12.33
CA TYR A 158 -7.95 -10.77 11.10
C TYR A 158 -8.95 -11.42 10.14
N MET A 159 -9.01 -10.93 8.92
CA MET A 159 -9.88 -11.42 7.86
C MET A 159 -9.00 -12.07 6.78
N PRO A 160 -8.87 -13.41 6.79
CA PRO A 160 -7.97 -14.09 5.86
C PRO A 160 -8.33 -13.81 4.41
N THR A 161 -7.30 -13.49 3.62
CA THR A 161 -7.36 -13.37 2.17
C THR A 161 -6.41 -14.40 1.57
N THR A 162 -6.99 -15.44 1.01
CA THR A 162 -6.29 -16.65 0.55
C THR A 162 -6.65 -16.96 -0.89
N ALA A 163 -5.96 -17.93 -1.49
CA ALA A 163 -6.25 -18.38 -2.85
C ALA A 163 -7.69 -18.88 -2.99
N GLU A 164 -8.20 -19.57 -1.96
CA GLU A 164 -9.54 -20.18 -1.95
C GLU A 164 -10.67 -19.15 -1.99
N ASN A 165 -10.45 -17.94 -1.44
CA ASN A 165 -11.43 -16.84 -1.49
C ASN A 165 -11.05 -15.74 -2.51
N GLY A 166 -10.12 -16.05 -3.43
CA GLY A 166 -9.65 -15.09 -4.46
C GLY A 166 -9.00 -13.83 -3.88
N PHE A 167 -8.45 -13.92 -2.68
CA PHE A 167 -7.86 -12.81 -1.92
C PHE A 167 -8.84 -11.67 -1.61
N VAL A 168 -10.14 -11.95 -1.57
CA VAL A 168 -11.19 -11.01 -1.15
C VAL A 168 -11.65 -11.40 0.26
N PRO A 169 -11.56 -10.51 1.26
CA PRO A 169 -11.92 -10.85 2.63
C PRO A 169 -13.43 -11.10 2.77
N GLU A 170 -13.79 -12.13 3.53
CA GLU A 170 -15.17 -12.35 3.93
C GLU A 170 -15.61 -11.32 4.96
N LEU A 171 -16.92 -10.99 4.94
CA LEU A 171 -17.50 -10.14 5.96
C LEU A 171 -17.37 -10.79 7.34
N PRO A 172 -16.99 -10.01 8.40
CA PRO A 172 -16.85 -10.53 9.75
C PRO A 172 -18.16 -11.15 10.28
N LYS A 173 -18.04 -12.33 10.92
CA LYS A 173 -19.13 -13.01 11.62
C LYS A 173 -18.97 -12.78 13.15
N GLY A 174 -20.07 -12.74 13.88
CA GLY A 174 -20.09 -12.53 15.34
C GLY A 174 -19.96 -11.05 15.71
N ARG A 175 -19.03 -10.70 16.64
CA ARG A 175 -18.83 -9.30 17.06
C ARG A 175 -18.51 -8.45 15.85
N PRO A 176 -19.29 -7.40 15.56
CA PRO A 176 -18.95 -6.44 14.51
C PRO A 176 -17.60 -5.75 14.76
N VAL A 177 -16.97 -5.30 13.70
CA VAL A 177 -15.78 -4.44 13.78
C VAL A 177 -16.18 -2.98 13.64
N ASP A 178 -15.52 -2.10 14.40
CA ASP A 178 -15.82 -0.68 14.43
C ASP A 178 -15.04 0.09 13.36
N VAL A 179 -13.80 -0.33 13.10
CA VAL A 179 -12.91 0.27 12.08
C VAL A 179 -12.35 -0.81 11.17
N ILE A 180 -12.57 -0.66 9.87
CA ILE A 180 -12.22 -1.64 8.84
C ILE A 180 -11.15 -1.07 7.94
N TYR A 181 -9.99 -1.73 7.84
CA TYR A 181 -8.96 -1.39 6.87
C TYR A 181 -9.13 -2.22 5.60
N LEU A 182 -9.28 -1.55 4.48
CA LEU A 182 -9.28 -2.16 3.14
C LEU A 182 -8.26 -1.45 2.26
N CYS A 183 -7.37 -2.21 1.63
CA CYS A 183 -6.38 -1.70 0.68
C CYS A 183 -6.61 -2.38 -0.67
N PHE A 184 -7.02 -1.60 -1.69
CA PHE A 184 -7.22 -2.13 -3.05
C PHE A 184 -6.89 -1.08 -4.12
N PRO A 185 -6.05 -1.45 -5.13
CA PRO A 185 -5.33 -2.72 -5.24
C PRO A 185 -4.48 -3.03 -4.02
N ASN A 186 -4.41 -4.32 -3.65
CA ASN A 186 -3.86 -4.73 -2.35
C ASN A 186 -2.33 -4.76 -2.33
N ASN A 187 -1.76 -4.29 -1.25
CA ASN A 187 -0.40 -4.59 -0.82
C ASN A 187 -0.49 -5.53 0.40
N PRO A 188 -0.04 -6.83 0.32
CA PRO A 188 0.99 -7.32 -0.61
C PRO A 188 0.50 -8.09 -1.83
N THR A 189 -0.76 -8.53 -1.90
CA THR A 189 -1.21 -9.57 -2.85
C THR A 189 -1.34 -9.09 -4.30
N GLY A 190 -1.37 -7.77 -4.54
CA GLY A 190 -1.58 -7.21 -5.87
C GLY A 190 -2.99 -7.43 -6.44
N THR A 191 -3.90 -7.96 -5.64
CA THR A 191 -5.28 -8.26 -6.04
C THR A 191 -6.20 -7.04 -5.93
N VAL A 192 -7.33 -7.09 -6.58
CA VAL A 192 -8.36 -6.04 -6.61
C VAL A 192 -9.68 -6.55 -6.04
N ILE A 193 -10.60 -5.63 -5.78
CA ILE A 193 -11.94 -5.95 -5.28
C ILE A 193 -12.98 -5.52 -6.31
N SER A 194 -13.94 -6.41 -6.59
CA SER A 194 -15.04 -6.09 -7.50
C SER A 194 -15.99 -5.02 -6.92
N ARG A 195 -16.70 -4.32 -7.80
CA ARG A 195 -17.75 -3.37 -7.41
C ARG A 195 -18.82 -4.02 -6.51
N GLN A 196 -19.15 -5.30 -6.77
CA GLN A 196 -20.13 -6.03 -5.98
C GLN A 196 -19.61 -6.32 -4.56
N GLU A 197 -18.38 -6.80 -4.42
CA GLU A 197 -17.77 -7.07 -3.12
C GLU A 197 -17.55 -5.79 -2.32
N LEU A 198 -17.07 -4.72 -2.96
CA LEU A 198 -16.90 -3.43 -2.27
C LEU A 198 -18.24 -2.88 -1.78
N ARG A 199 -19.34 -3.08 -2.53
CA ARG A 199 -20.70 -2.74 -2.09
C ARG A 199 -21.14 -3.54 -0.86
N ARG A 200 -20.76 -4.81 -0.76
CA ARG A 200 -21.05 -5.62 0.43
C ARG A 200 -20.37 -5.04 1.67
N TRP A 201 -19.13 -4.58 1.54
CA TRP A 201 -18.39 -3.92 2.61
C TRP A 201 -19.02 -2.58 3.02
N VAL A 202 -19.40 -1.74 2.07
CA VAL A 202 -20.11 -0.48 2.37
C VAL A 202 -21.44 -0.75 3.07
N ASN A 203 -22.21 -1.73 2.62
CA ASN A 203 -23.47 -2.11 3.27
C ASN A 203 -23.24 -2.66 4.70
N TYR A 204 -22.19 -3.47 4.89
CA TYR A 204 -21.79 -3.95 6.21
C TYR A 204 -21.45 -2.80 7.15
N ALA A 205 -20.64 -1.84 6.69
CA ALA A 205 -20.25 -0.68 7.48
C ALA A 205 -21.48 0.17 7.88
N LEU A 206 -22.35 0.46 6.92
CA LEU A 206 -23.59 1.22 7.20
C LEU A 206 -24.53 0.50 8.16
N LYS A 207 -24.61 -0.83 8.08
CA LYS A 207 -25.50 -1.63 8.97
C LYS A 207 -24.98 -1.67 10.41
N ASN A 208 -23.64 -1.71 10.58
CA ASN A 208 -23.00 -1.89 11.88
C ASN A 208 -22.42 -0.59 12.45
N ASP A 209 -22.72 0.56 11.82
CA ASP A 209 -22.16 1.87 12.17
C ASP A 209 -20.61 1.87 12.22
N ALA A 210 -19.99 1.11 11.34
CA ALA A 210 -18.54 0.96 11.22
C ALA A 210 -17.93 1.97 10.24
N LEU A 211 -16.65 2.29 10.44
CA LEU A 211 -15.87 3.17 9.59
C LEU A 211 -14.93 2.34 8.70
N ILE A 212 -14.95 2.57 7.38
CA ILE A 212 -13.98 2.01 6.45
C ILE A 212 -12.85 3.03 6.24
N LEU A 213 -11.62 2.60 6.48
CA LEU A 213 -10.38 3.28 6.09
C LEU A 213 -9.88 2.61 4.81
N PHE A 214 -10.13 3.25 3.67
CA PHE A 214 -9.88 2.69 2.35
C PHE A 214 -8.57 3.26 1.78
N ASP A 215 -7.54 2.41 1.67
CA ASP A 215 -6.26 2.78 1.05
C ASP A 215 -6.28 2.46 -0.44
N ALA A 216 -6.26 3.50 -1.27
CA ALA A 216 -6.27 3.42 -2.73
C ALA A 216 -4.94 3.90 -3.35
N ALA A 217 -3.81 3.70 -2.66
CA ALA A 217 -2.49 4.16 -3.10
C ALA A 217 -2.05 3.59 -4.47
N TYR A 218 -2.64 2.47 -4.89
CA TYR A 218 -2.29 1.79 -6.16
C TYR A 218 -3.38 1.92 -7.23
N GLN A 219 -4.42 2.74 -7.03
CA GLN A 219 -5.56 2.84 -7.93
C GLN A 219 -5.18 3.21 -9.39
N ALA A 220 -4.07 3.93 -9.59
CA ALA A 220 -3.60 4.32 -10.91
C ALA A 220 -3.13 3.13 -11.78
N TYR A 221 -2.87 1.99 -11.17
CA TYR A 221 -2.45 0.75 -11.85
C TYR A 221 -3.63 -0.11 -12.32
N ILE A 222 -4.87 0.19 -11.91
CA ILE A 222 -6.05 -0.56 -12.32
C ILE A 222 -6.26 -0.38 -13.84
N ARG A 223 -6.33 -1.51 -14.55
CA ARG A 223 -6.55 -1.56 -16.01
C ARG A 223 -7.94 -2.04 -16.38
N ASP A 224 -8.55 -2.84 -15.51
CA ASP A 224 -9.88 -3.38 -15.74
C ASP A 224 -10.95 -2.32 -15.48
N THR A 225 -11.79 -2.09 -16.46
CA THR A 225 -12.83 -1.03 -16.44
C THR A 225 -13.91 -1.25 -15.39
N ASP A 226 -14.14 -2.50 -14.97
CA ASP A 226 -15.18 -2.86 -14.02
C ASP A 226 -14.74 -2.74 -12.56
N ILE A 227 -13.43 -2.59 -12.32
CA ILE A 227 -12.87 -2.41 -10.98
C ILE A 227 -13.00 -0.94 -10.55
N PRO A 228 -13.60 -0.67 -9.38
CA PRO A 228 -13.69 0.70 -8.88
C PRO A 228 -12.31 1.25 -8.50
N HIS A 229 -12.03 2.49 -8.90
CA HIS A 229 -10.81 3.21 -8.52
C HIS A 229 -10.98 4.01 -7.23
N SER A 230 -12.22 4.17 -6.77
CA SER A 230 -12.56 4.86 -5.54
C SER A 230 -13.70 4.14 -4.83
N ILE A 231 -13.65 4.10 -3.50
CA ILE A 231 -14.78 3.59 -2.71
C ILE A 231 -16.04 4.41 -2.92
N TYR A 232 -15.89 5.69 -3.27
CA TYR A 232 -17.03 6.60 -3.47
C TYR A 232 -17.81 6.36 -4.78
N GLU A 233 -17.34 5.48 -5.65
CA GLU A 233 -18.14 4.94 -6.74
C GLU A 233 -19.24 3.99 -6.23
N ILE A 234 -19.18 3.61 -4.95
CA ILE A 234 -20.21 2.79 -4.29
C ILE A 234 -21.18 3.68 -3.53
N ARG A 235 -22.46 3.56 -3.87
CA ARG A 235 -23.51 4.33 -3.19
C ARG A 235 -23.50 4.07 -1.67
N GLY A 236 -23.48 5.14 -0.89
CA GLY A 236 -23.49 5.11 0.57
C GLY A 236 -22.10 5.20 1.20
N ALA A 237 -21.01 5.00 0.44
CA ALA A 237 -19.64 5.03 0.97
C ALA A 237 -19.28 6.38 1.61
N ARG A 238 -19.80 7.51 1.11
CA ARG A 238 -19.56 8.84 1.68
C ARG A 238 -20.01 8.98 3.15
N ARG A 239 -20.87 8.09 3.63
CA ARG A 239 -21.39 8.09 5.00
C ARG A 239 -20.60 7.23 5.97
N CYS A 240 -19.72 6.36 5.46
CA CYS A 240 -19.01 5.36 6.27
C CYS A 240 -17.57 5.12 5.87
N ALA A 241 -16.99 5.91 4.95
CA ALA A 241 -15.63 5.67 4.49
C ALA A 241 -14.79 6.95 4.40
N VAL A 242 -13.51 6.80 4.72
CA VAL A 242 -12.41 7.74 4.46
C VAL A 242 -11.47 7.08 3.46
N GLU A 243 -11.01 7.83 2.44
CA GLU A 243 -10.14 7.31 1.40
C GLU A 243 -8.77 7.99 1.42
N PHE A 244 -7.71 7.18 1.41
CA PHE A 244 -6.32 7.64 1.38
C PHE A 244 -5.73 7.42 -0.02
N ARG A 245 -5.07 8.45 -0.55
CA ARG A 245 -4.44 8.48 -1.87
C ARG A 245 -3.00 8.93 -1.78
N SER A 246 -2.16 8.47 -2.70
CA SER A 246 -0.75 8.83 -2.73
C SER A 246 -0.25 9.04 -4.14
N PHE A 247 0.54 10.08 -4.36
CA PHE A 247 1.31 10.26 -5.59
C PHE A 247 2.62 9.46 -5.59
N SER A 248 2.97 8.83 -4.46
CA SER A 248 4.21 8.05 -4.32
C SER A 248 4.34 6.97 -5.39
N LYS A 249 3.26 6.23 -5.66
CA LYS A 249 3.28 5.13 -6.64
C LYS A 249 2.77 5.57 -8.02
N THR A 250 1.87 6.54 -8.04
CA THR A 250 1.31 7.08 -9.29
C THR A 250 2.35 7.85 -10.11
N ALA A 251 3.14 8.71 -9.46
CA ALA A 251 4.02 9.68 -10.14
C ALA A 251 5.46 9.71 -9.60
N GLY A 252 5.88 8.71 -8.83
CA GLY A 252 7.25 8.64 -8.34
C GLY A 252 7.54 9.50 -7.10
N PHE A 253 6.53 9.96 -6.37
CA PHE A 253 6.69 10.91 -5.25
C PHE A 253 7.12 10.27 -3.93
N THR A 254 7.82 9.15 -3.97
CA THR A 254 8.34 8.50 -2.75
C THR A 254 9.32 9.39 -1.98
N GLY A 255 10.10 10.22 -2.67
CA GLY A 255 11.02 11.22 -2.09
C GLY A 255 10.44 12.64 -2.02
N VAL A 256 9.53 13.02 -2.92
CA VAL A 256 8.91 14.36 -2.99
C VAL A 256 7.88 14.57 -1.87
N ARG A 257 7.19 13.51 -1.47
CA ARG A 257 6.20 13.47 -0.40
C ARG A 257 4.94 14.29 -0.69
N CYS A 258 3.99 13.71 -1.42
CA CYS A 258 2.66 14.27 -1.61
C CYS A 258 1.61 13.15 -1.76
N GLY A 259 0.43 13.39 -1.23
CA GLY A 259 -0.75 12.56 -1.31
C GLY A 259 -1.98 13.37 -0.89
N TYR A 260 -3.10 12.69 -0.70
CA TYR A 260 -4.28 13.34 -0.15
C TYR A 260 -5.21 12.33 0.52
N THR A 261 -6.00 12.85 1.45
CA THR A 261 -7.06 12.11 2.15
C THR A 261 -8.40 12.75 1.84
N VAL A 262 -9.39 11.93 1.53
CA VAL A 262 -10.77 12.37 1.35
C VAL A 262 -11.58 11.99 2.56
N VAL A 263 -12.13 13.00 3.23
CA VAL A 263 -13.02 12.84 4.41
C VAL A 263 -14.35 13.51 4.07
N PRO A 264 -15.35 12.77 3.61
CA PRO A 264 -16.66 13.35 3.30
C PRO A 264 -17.34 14.02 4.50
N LYS A 265 -18.12 15.06 4.24
CA LYS A 265 -18.87 15.76 5.29
C LYS A 265 -19.95 14.89 5.95
N GLU A 266 -20.43 13.90 5.20
CA GLU A 266 -21.46 12.97 5.68
C GLU A 266 -20.91 11.90 6.63
N VAL A 267 -19.57 11.67 6.65
CA VAL A 267 -19.00 10.67 7.55
C VAL A 267 -18.96 11.20 8.98
N SER A 268 -19.55 10.45 9.89
CA SER A 268 -19.60 10.79 11.31
C SER A 268 -19.42 9.56 12.18
N VAL A 269 -18.92 9.75 13.37
CA VAL A 269 -18.76 8.72 14.41
C VAL A 269 -19.52 9.12 15.67
N ALA A 270 -19.86 8.14 16.50
CA ALA A 270 -20.59 8.40 17.74
C ALA A 270 -19.63 8.64 18.93
N THR A 271 -20.03 9.50 19.88
CA THR A 271 -19.48 9.50 21.23
C THR A 271 -20.09 8.37 22.06
N PHE A 272 -19.61 8.15 23.29
CA PHE A 272 -20.24 7.18 24.23
C PHE A 272 -21.67 7.52 24.58
N GLU A 273 -22.01 8.81 24.57
CA GLU A 273 -23.35 9.32 24.83
C GLU A 273 -24.28 9.21 23.61
N GLY A 274 -23.73 8.75 22.46
CA GLY A 274 -24.47 8.56 21.22
C GLY A 274 -24.58 9.81 20.33
N GLU A 275 -23.91 10.92 20.70
CA GLU A 275 -23.84 12.10 19.83
C GLU A 275 -23.04 11.81 18.57
N ARG A 276 -23.52 12.28 17.40
CA ARG A 276 -22.85 12.12 16.10
C ARG A 276 -21.92 13.29 15.83
N ILE A 277 -20.62 13.00 15.67
CA ILE A 277 -19.58 14.01 15.43
C ILE A 277 -19.03 13.84 14.02
N SER A 278 -18.91 14.93 13.27
CA SER A 278 -18.33 14.94 11.91
C SER A 278 -16.85 14.63 11.96
N LEU A 279 -16.43 13.56 11.29
CA LEU A 279 -15.01 13.24 11.13
C LEU A 279 -14.27 14.27 10.26
N ASN A 280 -14.96 14.89 9.29
CA ASN A 280 -14.36 15.95 8.48
C ASN A 280 -13.92 17.14 9.35
N GLN A 281 -14.78 17.59 10.27
CA GLN A 281 -14.47 18.69 11.18
C GLN A 281 -13.35 18.33 12.17
N LEU A 282 -13.35 17.10 12.70
CA LEU A 282 -12.29 16.63 13.59
C LEU A 282 -10.95 16.53 12.85
N TRP A 283 -10.96 16.01 11.62
CA TRP A 283 -9.77 15.92 10.80
C TRP A 283 -9.21 17.30 10.45
N LEU A 284 -10.06 18.23 10.04
CA LEU A 284 -9.66 19.60 9.80
C LEU A 284 -9.01 20.21 11.08
N ARG A 285 -9.64 20.04 12.25
CA ARG A 285 -9.10 20.54 13.51
C ARG A 285 -7.75 19.91 13.86
N ARG A 286 -7.60 18.60 13.61
CA ARG A 286 -6.31 17.89 13.80
C ARG A 286 -5.24 18.46 12.89
N GLN A 287 -5.53 18.62 11.59
CA GLN A 287 -4.59 19.12 10.60
C GLN A 287 -4.15 20.56 10.90
N THR A 288 -5.06 21.44 11.25
CA THR A 288 -4.73 22.83 11.67
C THR A 288 -3.91 22.89 12.96
N THR A 289 -3.93 21.86 13.78
CA THR A 289 -3.19 21.84 15.05
C THR A 289 -1.79 21.22 14.92
N LYS A 290 -1.63 20.21 14.08
CA LYS A 290 -0.42 19.36 14.04
C LYS A 290 0.28 19.30 12.68
N PHE A 291 -0.29 19.93 11.64
CA PHE A 291 0.23 19.84 10.29
C PHE A 291 0.01 21.14 9.52
N ASN A 292 1.08 21.77 9.07
CA ASN A 292 1.03 23.02 8.32
C ASN A 292 0.96 22.82 6.79
N GLY A 293 0.53 21.63 6.34
CA GLY A 293 0.47 21.27 4.94
C GLY A 293 1.81 20.80 4.35
N THR A 294 1.73 20.11 3.21
CA THR A 294 2.93 19.78 2.44
C THR A 294 3.41 21.00 1.64
N SER A 295 4.68 21.02 1.22
CA SER A 295 5.30 22.20 0.61
C SER A 295 4.57 22.65 -0.66
N TYR A 296 4.61 23.95 -0.93
CA TYR A 296 4.11 24.55 -2.18
C TYR A 296 4.70 23.88 -3.41
N ILE A 297 6.03 23.65 -3.41
CA ILE A 297 6.77 23.02 -4.51
C ILE A 297 6.23 21.60 -4.78
N SER A 298 6.02 20.79 -3.74
CA SER A 298 5.45 19.44 -3.88
C SER A 298 4.02 19.46 -4.41
N GLN A 299 3.21 20.45 -4.02
CA GLN A 299 1.84 20.58 -4.51
C GLN A 299 1.79 21.03 -5.97
N ARG A 300 2.67 21.96 -6.42
CA ARG A 300 2.80 22.32 -7.84
C ARG A 300 3.29 21.14 -8.69
N ALA A 301 4.23 20.38 -8.17
CA ALA A 301 4.67 19.13 -8.79
C ALA A 301 3.51 18.13 -8.96
N ALA A 302 2.68 17.99 -7.93
CA ALA A 302 1.51 17.11 -7.98
C ALA A 302 0.42 17.60 -8.94
N GLU A 303 0.17 18.92 -9.01
CA GLU A 303 -0.75 19.50 -9.98
C GLU A 303 -0.33 19.21 -11.43
N ALA A 304 0.98 19.26 -11.71
CA ALA A 304 1.53 19.08 -13.07
C ALA A 304 1.19 17.71 -13.67
N ILE A 305 0.99 16.66 -12.85
CA ILE A 305 0.61 15.34 -13.36
C ILE A 305 -0.76 15.32 -14.04
N TYR A 306 -1.63 16.28 -13.73
CA TYR A 306 -2.97 16.39 -14.29
C TYR A 306 -3.03 17.20 -15.60
N SER A 307 -1.93 17.84 -16.00
CA SER A 307 -1.82 18.44 -17.33
C SER A 307 -1.87 17.35 -18.42
N PRO A 308 -2.24 17.66 -19.67
CA PRO A 308 -2.23 16.67 -20.75
C PRO A 308 -0.88 15.96 -20.89
N GLU A 309 0.21 16.70 -20.81
CA GLU A 309 1.57 16.17 -20.91
C GLU A 309 1.95 15.33 -19.65
N GLY A 310 1.63 15.84 -18.45
CA GLY A 310 1.85 15.10 -17.20
C GLY A 310 1.13 13.75 -17.18
N LYS A 311 -0.15 13.71 -17.61
CA LYS A 311 -0.91 12.45 -17.71
C LYS A 311 -0.24 11.45 -18.65
N ARG A 312 0.20 11.92 -19.83
CA ARG A 312 0.88 11.06 -20.82
C ARG A 312 2.18 10.48 -20.24
N GLN A 313 2.96 11.30 -19.57
CA GLN A 313 4.25 10.88 -18.99
C GLN A 313 4.06 9.95 -17.79
N VAL A 314 3.13 10.24 -16.89
CA VAL A 314 2.76 9.38 -15.76
C VAL A 314 2.25 8.03 -16.25
N GLN A 315 1.38 8.02 -17.28
CA GLN A 315 0.88 6.78 -17.87
C GLN A 315 2.01 5.94 -18.45
N ALA A 316 2.97 6.54 -19.14
CA ALA A 316 4.14 5.83 -19.67
C ALA A 316 4.97 5.17 -18.56
N THR A 317 5.14 5.84 -17.40
CA THR A 317 5.83 5.26 -16.24
C THR A 317 5.03 4.09 -15.63
N ILE A 318 3.71 4.22 -15.53
CA ILE A 318 2.83 3.14 -15.05
C ILE A 318 2.92 1.94 -16.01
N ASP A 319 2.86 2.18 -17.32
CA ASP A 319 2.96 1.14 -18.34
C ASP A 319 4.30 0.42 -18.27
N TYR A 320 5.39 1.15 -18.08
CA TYR A 320 6.73 0.58 -17.88
C TYR A 320 6.76 -0.44 -16.75
N TYR A 321 6.18 -0.10 -15.57
CA TYR A 321 6.13 -1.04 -14.45
C TYR A 321 5.18 -2.21 -14.70
N MET A 322 4.05 -1.97 -15.37
CA MET A 322 3.10 -3.04 -15.67
C MET A 322 3.61 -4.01 -16.74
N GLU A 323 4.49 -3.57 -17.65
CA GLU A 323 5.23 -4.46 -18.54
C GLU A 323 6.16 -5.39 -17.76
N ASN A 324 6.88 -4.88 -16.74
CA ASN A 324 7.66 -5.72 -15.84
C ASN A 324 6.78 -6.74 -15.12
N ALA A 325 5.62 -6.32 -14.59
CA ALA A 325 4.69 -7.21 -13.93
C ALA A 325 4.22 -8.34 -14.86
N ALA A 326 3.86 -8.02 -16.09
CA ALA A 326 3.44 -9.01 -17.09
C ALA A 326 4.57 -10.00 -17.43
N ARG A 327 5.81 -9.53 -17.61
CA ARG A 327 6.99 -10.37 -17.84
C ARG A 327 7.25 -11.31 -16.66
N MET A 328 7.19 -10.78 -15.42
CA MET A 328 7.36 -11.56 -14.19
C MET A 328 6.28 -12.64 -14.06
N LEU A 329 5.01 -12.30 -14.25
CA LEU A 329 3.91 -13.27 -14.21
C LEU A 329 4.09 -14.39 -15.24
N SER A 330 4.42 -14.04 -16.48
CA SER A 330 4.63 -15.02 -17.56
C SER A 330 5.78 -15.97 -17.23
N ALA A 331 6.92 -15.44 -16.80
CA ALA A 331 8.10 -16.22 -16.49
C ALA A 331 7.88 -17.14 -15.28
N LEU A 332 7.36 -16.60 -14.16
CA LEU A 332 7.15 -17.38 -12.94
C LEU A 332 6.08 -18.47 -13.13
N ARG A 333 4.96 -18.15 -13.80
CA ARG A 333 3.94 -19.15 -14.17
C ARG A 333 4.50 -20.20 -15.13
N GLY A 334 5.36 -19.82 -16.10
CA GLY A 334 6.06 -20.74 -16.99
C GLY A 334 7.00 -21.70 -16.25
N LEU A 335 7.56 -21.28 -15.13
CA LEU A 335 8.35 -22.13 -14.23
C LEU A 335 7.47 -22.99 -13.30
N GLY A 336 6.15 -22.91 -13.39
CA GLY A 336 5.19 -23.70 -12.62
C GLY A 336 4.89 -23.14 -11.23
N PHE A 337 5.25 -21.88 -10.95
CA PHE A 337 4.85 -21.23 -9.70
C PHE A 337 3.41 -20.70 -9.78
N GLU A 338 2.69 -20.83 -8.69
CA GLU A 338 1.35 -20.27 -8.54
C GLU A 338 1.48 -18.78 -8.16
N CYS A 339 0.96 -17.89 -9.04
CA CYS A 339 1.13 -16.43 -8.92
C CYS A 339 -0.19 -15.70 -9.05
N TYR A 340 -0.36 -14.67 -8.21
CA TYR A 340 -1.52 -13.80 -8.13
C TYR A 340 -1.09 -12.32 -8.23
N GLY A 341 -2.04 -11.42 -8.51
CA GLY A 341 -1.73 -10.00 -8.72
C GLY A 341 -0.98 -9.74 -10.02
N GLY A 342 -0.35 -8.57 -10.16
CA GLY A 342 0.45 -8.19 -11.31
C GLY A 342 -0.33 -7.74 -12.55
N GLU A 343 -1.67 -7.79 -12.55
CA GLU A 343 -2.55 -7.38 -13.66
C GLU A 343 -3.10 -5.97 -13.46
N ASN A 344 -3.48 -5.64 -12.22
CA ASN A 344 -4.02 -4.33 -11.80
C ASN A 344 -3.20 -3.68 -10.69
N ALA A 345 -2.00 -4.17 -10.46
CA ALA A 345 -1.08 -3.67 -9.44
C ALA A 345 0.36 -4.10 -9.76
N PRO A 346 1.38 -3.37 -9.29
CA PRO A 346 2.78 -3.70 -9.54
C PRO A 346 3.33 -4.76 -8.58
N TYR A 347 2.48 -5.57 -7.96
CA TYR A 347 2.85 -6.64 -7.02
C TYR A 347 2.43 -7.99 -7.53
N ILE A 348 3.36 -8.95 -7.46
CA ILE A 348 3.12 -10.37 -7.71
C ILE A 348 3.25 -11.10 -6.38
N TRP A 349 2.19 -11.81 -6.02
CA TRP A 349 2.10 -12.67 -4.84
C TRP A 349 2.27 -14.11 -5.29
N MET A 350 3.42 -14.69 -4.98
CA MET A 350 3.80 -16.01 -5.46
C MET A 350 3.79 -17.01 -4.29
N ARG A 351 3.15 -18.15 -4.48
CA ARG A 351 3.18 -19.26 -3.53
C ARG A 351 4.56 -19.93 -3.56
N THR A 352 5.15 -20.17 -2.39
CA THR A 352 6.38 -20.94 -2.27
C THR A 352 6.11 -22.43 -2.58
N PRO A 353 7.12 -23.20 -3.01
CA PRO A 353 6.98 -24.66 -3.17
C PRO A 353 6.52 -25.33 -1.88
N ASP A 354 5.79 -26.44 -2.01
CA ASP A 354 5.24 -27.17 -0.88
C ASP A 354 6.31 -27.52 0.16
N GLY A 355 6.02 -27.21 1.43
CA GLY A 355 6.92 -27.45 2.57
C GLY A 355 8.03 -26.41 2.74
N THR A 356 8.07 -25.36 1.91
CA THR A 356 9.07 -24.29 2.03
C THR A 356 8.41 -23.05 2.65
N THR A 357 8.93 -22.59 3.78
CA THR A 357 8.47 -21.34 4.42
C THR A 357 8.86 -20.11 3.59
N SER A 358 8.18 -18.99 3.83
CA SER A 358 8.46 -17.74 3.13
C SER A 358 9.89 -17.22 3.37
N TRP A 359 10.45 -17.43 4.58
CA TRP A 359 11.84 -17.07 4.87
C TRP A 359 12.86 -18.05 4.27
N GLU A 360 12.60 -19.35 4.29
CA GLU A 360 13.46 -20.32 3.62
C GLU A 360 13.53 -20.05 2.11
N PHE A 361 12.39 -19.80 1.47
CA PHE A 361 12.37 -19.43 0.05
C PHE A 361 13.14 -18.14 -0.24
N PHE A 362 13.00 -17.12 0.62
CA PHE A 362 13.79 -15.88 0.51
C PHE A 362 15.30 -16.17 0.56
N GLU A 363 15.76 -16.97 1.52
CA GLU A 363 17.18 -17.33 1.64
C GLU A 363 17.66 -18.16 0.43
N GLU A 364 16.90 -19.15 0.04
CA GLU A 364 17.22 -19.96 -1.15
C GLU A 364 17.36 -19.11 -2.41
N LEU A 365 16.49 -18.14 -2.60
CA LEU A 365 16.52 -17.23 -3.75
C LEU A 365 17.70 -16.26 -3.66
N LEU A 366 18.00 -15.72 -2.49
CA LEU A 366 19.15 -14.84 -2.27
C LEU A 366 20.47 -15.55 -2.53
N TYR A 367 20.67 -16.76 -1.95
CA TYR A 367 21.92 -17.52 -2.09
C TYR A 367 22.03 -18.22 -3.43
N GLY A 368 20.93 -18.67 -4.02
CA GLY A 368 20.94 -19.44 -5.27
C GLY A 368 20.86 -18.62 -6.55
N ALA A 369 20.19 -17.46 -6.51
CA ALA A 369 19.97 -16.62 -7.68
C ALA A 369 20.47 -15.17 -7.51
N ASN A 370 20.93 -14.75 -6.33
CA ASN A 370 21.23 -13.36 -5.98
C ASN A 370 20.02 -12.41 -6.21
N VAL A 371 18.82 -12.91 -5.96
CA VAL A 371 17.57 -12.15 -6.10
C VAL A 371 16.87 -12.04 -4.75
N VAL A 372 16.34 -10.86 -4.43
CA VAL A 372 15.62 -10.57 -3.19
C VAL A 372 14.15 -10.40 -3.47
N CYS A 373 13.31 -11.18 -2.79
CA CYS A 373 11.85 -10.98 -2.68
C CYS A 373 11.48 -10.48 -1.28
N THR A 374 10.20 -10.37 -0.96
CA THR A 374 9.73 -10.07 0.40
C THR A 374 8.99 -11.29 0.96
N PRO A 375 9.44 -11.88 2.09
CA PRO A 375 8.72 -12.98 2.74
C PRO A 375 7.29 -12.60 3.12
N GLY A 376 6.34 -13.44 2.75
CA GLY A 376 4.92 -13.15 2.93
C GLY A 376 4.47 -13.13 4.38
N VAL A 377 5.08 -13.94 5.25
CA VAL A 377 4.78 -13.97 6.69
C VAL A 377 4.96 -12.61 7.36
N GLY A 378 5.80 -11.73 6.82
CA GLY A 378 5.98 -10.37 7.31
C GLY A 378 4.78 -9.44 7.08
N PHE A 379 3.79 -9.88 6.31
CA PHE A 379 2.52 -9.18 6.11
C PHE A 379 1.37 -9.77 6.93
N GLY A 380 1.64 -10.78 7.74
CA GLY A 380 0.66 -11.46 8.59
C GLY A 380 0.73 -12.98 8.47
N PRO A 381 0.11 -13.71 9.42
CA PRO A 381 0.17 -15.17 9.45
C PRO A 381 -0.31 -15.86 8.16
N SER A 382 -1.36 -15.34 7.50
CA SER A 382 -1.85 -15.89 6.23
C SER A 382 -0.92 -15.62 5.04
N GLY A 383 0.14 -14.85 5.24
CA GLY A 383 1.22 -14.65 4.25
C GLY A 383 2.29 -15.75 4.28
N GLU A 384 2.26 -16.66 5.28
CA GLU A 384 3.18 -17.81 5.28
C GLU A 384 2.93 -18.71 4.10
N GLY A 385 4.01 -19.22 3.50
CA GLY A 385 3.95 -19.99 2.26
C GLY A 385 3.82 -19.13 0.99
N TYR A 386 4.03 -17.81 1.11
CA TYR A 386 4.05 -16.89 -0.02
C TYR A 386 5.25 -15.93 0.06
N VAL A 387 5.59 -15.36 -1.09
CA VAL A 387 6.52 -14.22 -1.21
C VAL A 387 5.94 -13.16 -2.13
N ARG A 388 6.30 -11.89 -1.88
CA ARG A 388 5.93 -10.77 -2.75
C ARG A 388 7.12 -10.38 -3.63
N PHE A 389 6.87 -10.27 -4.94
CA PHE A 389 7.73 -9.54 -5.87
C PHE A 389 7.13 -8.20 -6.24
N THR A 390 7.98 -7.24 -6.60
CA THR A 390 7.58 -5.91 -7.07
C THR A 390 8.09 -5.67 -8.48
N ALA A 391 7.27 -5.02 -9.30
CA ALA A 391 7.60 -4.70 -10.68
C ALA A 391 8.31 -3.34 -10.85
N PHE A 392 8.75 -2.73 -9.76
CA PHE A 392 9.35 -1.39 -9.77
C PHE A 392 10.82 -1.35 -10.21
N GLY A 393 11.44 -2.47 -10.56
CA GLY A 393 12.79 -2.51 -11.11
C GLY A 393 12.93 -1.94 -12.52
N SER A 394 14.17 -1.85 -13.04
CA SER A 394 14.37 -1.61 -14.47
C SER A 394 13.99 -2.83 -15.29
N HIS A 395 13.74 -2.64 -16.61
CA HIS A 395 13.47 -3.76 -17.52
C HIS A 395 14.65 -4.74 -17.57
N GLU A 396 15.87 -4.20 -17.58
CA GLU A 396 17.11 -4.99 -17.62
C GLU A 396 17.28 -5.81 -16.34
N GLN A 397 17.15 -5.18 -15.17
CA GLN A 397 17.27 -5.90 -13.89
C GLN A 397 16.14 -6.92 -13.72
N THR A 398 14.93 -6.61 -14.18
CA THR A 398 13.81 -7.56 -14.14
C THR A 398 14.08 -8.77 -15.01
N ALA A 399 14.56 -8.57 -16.26
CA ALA A 399 14.90 -9.66 -17.17
C ALA A 399 16.02 -10.53 -16.60
N GLU A 400 17.11 -9.91 -16.15
CA GLU A 400 18.26 -10.60 -15.54
C GLU A 400 17.83 -11.42 -14.31
N ALA A 401 16.99 -10.85 -13.43
CA ALA A 401 16.50 -11.58 -12.25
C ALA A 401 15.68 -12.81 -12.65
N LEU A 402 14.83 -12.70 -13.66
CA LEU A 402 14.02 -13.82 -14.14
C LEU A 402 14.88 -14.93 -14.76
N GLU A 403 15.91 -14.58 -15.54
CA GLU A 403 16.89 -15.57 -16.07
C GLU A 403 17.64 -16.28 -14.94
N ARG A 404 18.02 -15.55 -13.87
CA ARG A 404 18.69 -16.14 -12.70
C ARG A 404 17.75 -17.10 -11.95
N ILE A 405 16.48 -16.73 -11.78
CA ILE A 405 15.46 -17.58 -11.16
C ILE A 405 15.24 -18.84 -12.00
N GLU A 406 15.17 -18.73 -13.31
CA GLU A 406 15.00 -19.86 -14.23
C GLU A 406 16.17 -20.84 -14.11
N ARG A 407 17.41 -20.35 -14.18
CA ARG A 407 18.62 -21.18 -14.03
C ARG A 407 18.67 -21.90 -12.68
N TRP A 408 18.36 -21.18 -11.61
CA TRP A 408 18.31 -21.73 -10.25
C TRP A 408 17.24 -22.81 -10.10
N SER A 409 16.03 -22.57 -10.58
CA SER A 409 14.91 -23.52 -10.48
C SER A 409 15.13 -24.76 -11.36
N GLY A 410 15.72 -24.61 -12.55
CA GLY A 410 16.08 -25.71 -13.42
C GLY A 410 17.16 -26.63 -12.82
N GLY A 411 18.11 -26.08 -12.08
CA GLY A 411 19.10 -26.83 -11.31
C GLY A 411 18.49 -27.66 -10.19
N LYS A 412 17.51 -27.12 -9.45
CA LYS A 412 16.78 -27.82 -8.38
C LYS A 412 15.95 -29.02 -8.90
N ARG A 413 15.27 -28.86 -10.03
CA ARG A 413 14.48 -29.96 -10.64
C ARG A 413 15.38 -31.15 -11.04
N ARG A 414 16.59 -30.89 -11.55
CA ARG A 414 17.55 -31.95 -11.91
C ARG A 414 18.13 -32.68 -10.69
N SER A 415 18.41 -31.96 -9.59
CA SER A 415 18.91 -32.56 -8.36
C SER A 415 17.83 -33.34 -7.57
N GLY A 416 16.56 -32.91 -7.63
CA GLY A 416 15.44 -33.59 -6.98
C GLY A 416 14.99 -34.89 -7.66
N VAL A 417 15.20 -35.01 -8.96
CA VAL A 417 14.94 -36.27 -9.71
C VAL A 417 15.95 -37.36 -9.34
N GLY A 418 17.23 -36.97 -9.14
CA GLY A 418 18.27 -37.91 -8.73
C GLY A 418 18.10 -38.50 -7.32
N GLN A 419 17.47 -37.76 -6.39
CA GLN A 419 17.21 -38.26 -5.02
C GLN A 419 15.98 -39.19 -4.95
N LYS A 420 14.96 -39.00 -5.79
CA LYS A 420 13.79 -39.90 -5.82
C LYS A 420 14.07 -41.24 -6.50
N ASP A 421 14.99 -41.30 -7.45
CA ASP A 421 15.39 -42.54 -8.10
C ASP A 421 16.34 -43.37 -7.24
N ALA A 422 17.19 -42.72 -6.41
CA ALA A 422 18.03 -43.40 -5.44
C ALA A 422 17.26 -44.02 -4.25
N ALA A 423 16.11 -43.45 -3.87
CA ALA A 423 15.24 -43.97 -2.81
C ALA A 423 14.28 -45.09 -3.30
N ARG A 424 14.17 -45.32 -4.59
CA ARG A 424 13.38 -46.44 -5.19
C ARG A 424 14.24 -47.66 -5.53
N SER A 425 15.54 -47.56 -5.38
CA SER A 425 16.51 -48.67 -5.67
C SER A 425 17.16 -49.22 -4.36
N MET A 426 16.67 -48.89 -3.20
CA MET A 426 16.90 -49.55 -1.93
C MET A 426 15.57 -50.17 -1.43
#